data_4f553da84d9feaad45cae965054db22c
#
_entry.id   4f553da84d9feaad45cae965054db22c
#
_cell.length_a   1.000
_cell.length_b   1.000
_cell.length_c   1.000
_cell.angle_alpha   90.00
_cell.angle_beta   90.00
_cell.angle_gamma   90.00
#
_symmetry.space_group_name_H-M   'P 1'
#
loop_
_entity.id
_entity.type
_entity.pdbx_description
1 polymer ?
#
loop_
_entity_poly.entity_id
_entity_poly.type
_entity_poly.pdbx_seq_one_letter_code
_entity_poly.pdbx_strand_id
1 'polypeptide(L)'
;MHYDEFRREYTAGGLTRDMLDPDPLAQFEHWLEQAVRAGLEDPTAMVLATVGEDGVPGQRIVLLKGLSQGGFVFYTNYGSVKSADIARHPQVSLLFPWNELDRQVIIAGTAEKMSVAESASYFATRPRESQIAAWASRQSRPVSKRALLIEEFKAMKAKFGKGEIPLPDFWGGYRVHPRRMEFW
;
A
#
# COMPACT_ATOMS: atom_id res chain seq x y z
N MET A 1 -19.88 -22.79 14.71
CA MET A 1 -18.76 -21.93 15.13
C MET A 1 -19.33 -20.90 16.08
N HIS A 2 -18.80 -20.78 17.30
CA HIS A 2 -19.24 -19.78 18.28
C HIS A 2 -18.28 -18.60 18.21
N TYR A 3 -18.75 -17.47 17.70
CA TYR A 3 -17.93 -16.26 17.51
C TYR A 3 -17.52 -15.58 18.83
N ASP A 4 -18.24 -15.89 19.92
CA ASP A 4 -17.94 -15.35 21.27
C ASP A 4 -16.59 -15.81 21.83
N GLU A 5 -16.11 -16.98 21.37
CA GLU A 5 -14.81 -17.55 21.76
C GLU A 5 -13.61 -16.71 21.25
N PHE A 6 -13.83 -15.79 20.29
CA PHE A 6 -12.80 -14.91 19.74
C PHE A 6 -12.73 -13.54 20.43
N ARG A 7 -13.53 -13.32 21.46
CA ARG A 7 -13.44 -12.09 22.27
C ARG A 7 -12.19 -12.12 23.11
N ARG A 8 -11.47 -10.97 23.11
CA ARG A 8 -10.32 -10.74 23.99
C ARG A 8 -10.42 -9.36 24.62
N GLU A 9 -9.81 -9.20 25.80
CA GLU A 9 -9.64 -7.88 26.38
C GLU A 9 -8.40 -7.19 25.77
N TYR A 10 -8.50 -5.88 25.59
CA TYR A 10 -7.39 -5.06 25.13
C TYR A 10 -6.57 -4.65 26.36
N THR A 11 -5.28 -5.05 26.37
CA THR A 11 -4.42 -4.88 27.56
C THR A 11 -3.25 -3.92 27.30
N ALA A 12 -3.19 -3.27 26.16
CA ALA A 12 -2.05 -2.44 25.74
C ALA A 12 -1.91 -1.09 26.48
N GLY A 13 -2.59 -0.88 27.60
CA GLY A 13 -2.38 0.26 28.50
C GLY A 13 -3.10 1.55 28.10
N GLY A 14 -3.83 1.56 27.00
CA GLY A 14 -4.58 2.74 26.53
C GLY A 14 -3.70 3.81 25.86
N LEU A 15 -4.34 4.88 25.42
CA LEU A 15 -3.71 6.03 24.77
C LEU A 15 -4.22 7.31 25.43
N THR A 16 -3.32 8.09 25.99
CA THR A 16 -3.65 9.41 26.57
C THR A 16 -3.07 10.52 25.69
N ARG A 17 -3.60 11.72 25.83
CA ARG A 17 -3.23 12.87 25.00
C ARG A 17 -1.76 13.27 25.13
N ASP A 18 -1.20 13.12 26.30
CA ASP A 18 0.21 13.41 26.62
C ASP A 18 1.20 12.39 26.03
N MET A 19 0.69 11.24 25.55
CA MET A 19 1.48 10.24 24.82
C MET A 19 1.53 10.50 23.32
N LEU A 20 0.77 11.46 22.81
CA LEU A 20 0.69 11.78 21.39
C LEU A 20 1.70 12.86 21.02
N ASP A 21 2.39 12.65 19.90
CA ASP A 21 3.17 13.70 19.27
C ASP A 21 2.22 14.77 18.67
N PRO A 22 2.53 16.07 18.81
CA PRO A 22 1.76 17.14 18.16
C PRO A 22 1.69 17.02 16.64
N ASP A 23 2.75 16.46 16.00
CA ASP A 23 2.75 16.12 14.58
C ASP A 23 2.22 14.70 14.37
N PRO A 24 1.06 14.54 13.72
CA PRO A 24 0.50 13.21 13.47
C PRO A 24 1.36 12.32 12.57
N LEU A 25 2.23 12.90 11.72
CA LEU A 25 3.16 12.10 10.93
C LEU A 25 4.28 11.53 11.79
N ALA A 26 4.84 12.33 12.71
CA ALA A 26 5.82 11.86 13.69
C ALA A 26 5.19 10.79 14.61
N GLN A 27 3.94 10.99 15.05
CA GLN A 27 3.20 9.98 15.81
C GLN A 27 3.06 8.66 15.05
N PHE A 28 2.75 8.73 13.76
CA PHE A 28 2.65 7.55 12.89
C PHE A 28 4.01 6.84 12.78
N GLU A 29 5.09 7.57 12.54
CA GLU A 29 6.44 6.99 12.44
C GLU A 29 6.85 6.32 13.75
N HIS A 30 6.58 6.93 14.90
CA HIS A 30 6.78 6.32 16.22
C HIS A 30 6.05 4.98 16.37
N TRP A 31 4.79 4.92 15.96
CA TRP A 31 4.02 3.69 16.07
C TRP A 31 4.46 2.62 15.07
N LEU A 32 4.84 3.02 13.85
CA LEU A 32 5.42 2.11 12.87
C LEU A 32 6.73 1.51 13.36
N GLU A 33 7.62 2.31 13.96
CA GLU A 33 8.86 1.80 14.57
C GLU A 33 8.57 0.80 15.69
N GLN A 34 7.55 1.05 16.52
CA GLN A 34 7.14 0.11 17.55
C GLN A 34 6.61 -1.19 16.96
N ALA A 35 5.83 -1.13 15.87
CA ALA A 35 5.36 -2.30 15.14
C ALA A 35 6.53 -3.14 14.56
N VAL A 36 7.53 -2.47 13.99
CA VAL A 36 8.76 -3.13 13.51
C VAL A 36 9.53 -3.78 14.65
N ARG A 37 9.73 -3.06 15.77
CA ARG A 37 10.46 -3.59 16.95
C ARG A 37 9.73 -4.75 17.62
N ALA A 38 8.40 -4.75 17.57
CA ALA A 38 7.58 -5.85 18.09
C ALA A 38 7.61 -7.09 17.17
N GLY A 39 8.23 -6.99 15.99
CA GLY A 39 8.40 -8.12 15.06
C GLY A 39 7.14 -8.47 14.27
N LEU A 40 6.23 -7.51 14.03
CA LEU A 40 5.10 -7.74 13.13
C LEU A 40 5.61 -8.18 11.75
N GLU A 41 4.98 -9.18 11.13
CA GLU A 41 5.42 -9.76 9.86
C GLU A 41 5.41 -8.73 8.73
N ASP A 42 4.32 -7.95 8.63
CA ASP A 42 4.13 -6.93 7.59
C ASP A 42 3.71 -5.57 8.19
N PRO A 43 4.57 -4.87 8.95
CA PRO A 43 4.19 -3.63 9.64
C PRO A 43 3.83 -2.48 8.69
N THR A 44 4.26 -2.56 7.43
CA THR A 44 3.97 -1.59 6.36
C THR A 44 2.74 -1.96 5.52
N ALA A 45 2.10 -3.10 5.77
CA ALA A 45 0.87 -3.48 5.09
C ALA A 45 -0.28 -2.56 5.54
N MET A 46 -0.99 -2.02 4.55
CA MET A 46 -2.14 -1.17 4.82
C MET A 46 -3.30 -1.50 3.88
N VAL A 47 -4.51 -1.42 4.38
CA VAL A 47 -5.72 -1.52 3.57
C VAL A 47 -5.96 -0.17 2.91
N LEU A 48 -5.98 -0.16 1.57
CA LEU A 48 -6.37 1.00 0.78
C LEU A 48 -7.83 0.84 0.35
N ALA A 49 -8.68 1.75 0.78
CA ALA A 49 -10.06 1.89 0.33
C ALA A 49 -10.16 2.94 -0.79
N THR A 50 -10.85 2.60 -1.88
CA THR A 50 -11.17 3.47 -3.02
C THR A 50 -12.65 3.36 -3.33
N VAL A 51 -13.22 4.35 -4.01
CA VAL A 51 -14.63 4.35 -4.42
C VAL A 51 -14.72 4.05 -5.92
N GLY A 52 -15.46 3.00 -6.28
CA GLY A 52 -15.72 2.60 -7.65
C GLY A 52 -16.64 3.56 -8.39
N GLU A 53 -16.81 3.33 -9.70
CA GLU A 53 -17.70 4.12 -10.56
C GLU A 53 -19.17 4.07 -10.10
N ASP A 54 -19.56 2.94 -9.54
CA ASP A 54 -20.90 2.69 -8.97
C ASP A 54 -21.08 3.26 -7.55
N GLY A 55 -20.07 3.96 -7.01
CA GLY A 55 -20.07 4.48 -5.65
C GLY A 55 -19.77 3.45 -4.57
N VAL A 56 -19.52 2.20 -4.96
CA VAL A 56 -19.22 1.12 -4.00
C VAL A 56 -17.76 1.18 -3.56
N PRO A 57 -17.47 1.18 -2.24
CA PRO A 57 -16.10 1.13 -1.74
C PRO A 57 -15.44 -0.22 -2.03
N GLY A 58 -14.25 -0.19 -2.62
CA GLY A 58 -13.39 -1.36 -2.80
C GLY A 58 -12.17 -1.29 -1.89
N GLN A 59 -11.74 -2.43 -1.33
CA GLN A 59 -10.60 -2.51 -0.43
C GLN A 59 -9.57 -3.55 -0.91
N ARG A 60 -8.30 -3.28 -0.67
CA ARG A 60 -7.17 -4.21 -0.91
C ARG A 60 -5.98 -3.83 -0.07
N ILE A 61 -5.12 -4.80 0.17
CA ILE A 61 -3.84 -4.54 0.83
C ILE A 61 -2.86 -3.96 -0.20
N VAL A 62 -2.15 -2.91 0.21
CA VAL A 62 -0.97 -2.35 -0.45
C VAL A 62 0.12 -2.13 0.61
N LEU A 63 1.37 -1.92 0.19
CA LEU A 63 2.48 -1.71 1.11
C LEU A 63 2.89 -0.24 1.11
N LEU A 64 2.99 0.35 2.30
CA LEU A 64 3.66 1.64 2.48
C LEU A 64 5.13 1.49 2.07
N LYS A 65 5.62 2.43 1.27
CA LYS A 65 7.02 2.47 0.79
C LYS A 65 7.79 3.69 1.29
N GLY A 66 7.16 4.52 2.07
CA GLY A 66 7.76 5.65 2.75
C GLY A 66 6.78 6.80 2.93
N LEU A 67 7.24 7.80 3.69
CA LEU A 67 6.62 9.10 3.76
C LEU A 67 7.43 10.08 2.90
N SER A 68 6.76 10.89 2.10
CA SER A 68 7.39 11.87 1.24
C SER A 68 6.49 13.09 1.08
N GLN A 69 7.05 14.28 1.25
CA GLN A 69 6.31 15.55 1.14
C GLN A 69 5.02 15.56 1.98
N GLY A 70 5.10 15.02 3.20
CA GLY A 70 3.96 14.95 4.11
C GLY A 70 2.88 13.93 3.72
N GLY A 71 3.15 12.99 2.81
CA GLY A 71 2.17 11.99 2.34
C GLY A 71 2.69 10.56 2.38
N PHE A 72 1.76 9.62 2.37
CA PHE A 72 1.97 8.18 2.41
C PHE A 72 2.14 7.64 0.99
N VAL A 73 3.28 6.98 0.72
CA VAL A 73 3.64 6.52 -0.63
C VAL A 73 3.41 5.03 -0.78
N PHE A 74 2.73 4.64 -1.86
CA PHE A 74 2.65 3.26 -2.33
C PHE A 74 2.79 3.20 -3.85
N TYR A 75 3.15 2.02 -4.37
CA TYR A 75 3.34 1.81 -5.81
C TYR A 75 2.42 0.72 -6.32
N THR A 76 1.93 0.91 -7.57
CA THR A 76 0.98 -0.03 -8.17
C THR A 76 1.01 0.05 -9.71
N ASN A 77 0.27 -0.86 -10.35
CA ASN A 77 -0.04 -0.79 -11.78
C ASN A 77 -1.19 0.21 -12.00
N TYR A 78 -0.97 1.21 -12.84
CA TYR A 78 -1.95 2.23 -13.18
C TYR A 78 -3.15 1.71 -13.99
N GLY A 79 -3.04 0.53 -14.60
CA GLY A 79 -4.15 -0.18 -15.24
C GLY A 79 -5.03 -0.98 -14.27
N SER A 80 -4.78 -0.92 -12.97
CA SER A 80 -5.59 -1.62 -11.97
C SER A 80 -6.89 -0.89 -11.63
N VAL A 81 -7.87 -1.65 -11.09
CA VAL A 81 -9.16 -1.09 -10.63
C VAL A 81 -8.95 0.05 -9.65
N LYS A 82 -8.07 -0.11 -8.64
CA LYS A 82 -7.79 0.95 -7.66
C LYS A 82 -7.30 2.26 -8.31
N SER A 83 -6.52 2.15 -9.38
CA SER A 83 -6.00 3.33 -10.08
C SER A 83 -7.08 4.01 -10.92
N ALA A 84 -8.00 3.23 -11.52
CA ALA A 84 -9.17 3.78 -12.20
C ALA A 84 -10.10 4.50 -11.21
N ASP A 85 -10.32 3.91 -10.03
CA ASP A 85 -11.10 4.51 -8.95
C ASP A 85 -10.48 5.85 -8.51
N ILE A 86 -9.18 5.87 -8.20
CA ILE A 86 -8.46 7.07 -7.77
C ILE A 86 -8.49 8.17 -8.83
N ALA A 87 -8.43 7.80 -10.11
CA ALA A 87 -8.50 8.78 -11.20
C ALA A 87 -9.86 9.50 -11.26
N ARG A 88 -10.96 8.84 -10.85
CA ARG A 88 -12.30 9.41 -10.76
C ARG A 88 -12.55 10.09 -9.41
N HIS A 89 -12.18 9.40 -8.33
CA HIS A 89 -12.40 9.81 -6.94
C HIS A 89 -11.08 9.73 -6.17
N PRO A 90 -10.30 10.83 -6.13
CA PRO A 90 -8.98 10.79 -5.50
C PRO A 90 -9.02 10.69 -3.98
N GLN A 91 -10.20 10.79 -3.35
CA GLN A 91 -10.38 10.59 -1.92
C GLN A 91 -10.24 9.10 -1.59
N VAL A 92 -9.34 8.80 -0.68
CA VAL A 92 -9.02 7.44 -0.25
C VAL A 92 -8.94 7.34 1.27
N SER A 93 -9.02 6.11 1.77
CA SER A 93 -8.69 5.82 3.17
C SER A 93 -7.64 4.73 3.23
N LEU A 94 -6.68 4.90 4.15
CA LEU A 94 -5.69 3.90 4.51
C LEU A 94 -5.98 3.42 5.93
N LEU A 95 -5.82 2.13 6.18
CA LEU A 95 -5.88 1.54 7.52
C LEU A 95 -4.66 0.66 7.75
N PHE A 96 -3.91 0.94 8.80
CA PHE A 96 -2.86 0.08 9.33
C PHE A 96 -3.41 -0.73 10.51
N PRO A 97 -3.66 -2.04 10.34
CA PRO A 97 -4.23 -2.89 11.38
C PRO A 97 -3.11 -3.59 12.16
N TRP A 98 -2.53 -2.94 13.14
CA TRP A 98 -1.50 -3.53 14.02
C TRP A 98 -2.15 -4.27 15.20
N ASN A 99 -2.86 -5.33 14.87
CA ASN A 99 -3.71 -6.10 15.81
C ASN A 99 -2.93 -6.67 16.98
N GLU A 100 -1.67 -7.07 16.78
CA GLU A 100 -0.80 -7.63 17.81
C GLU A 100 -0.42 -6.58 18.87
N LEU A 101 -0.55 -5.30 18.52
CA LEU A 101 -0.31 -4.18 19.44
C LEU A 101 -1.60 -3.56 19.97
N ASP A 102 -2.75 -4.14 19.67
CA ASP A 102 -4.06 -3.56 19.96
C ASP A 102 -4.19 -2.13 19.41
N ARG A 103 -3.65 -1.88 18.20
CA ARG A 103 -3.62 -0.55 17.56
C ARG A 103 -4.12 -0.59 16.13
N GLN A 104 -4.69 0.53 15.73
CA GLN A 104 -4.92 0.82 14.32
C GLN A 104 -4.68 2.31 14.04
N VAL A 105 -4.27 2.63 12.82
CA VAL A 105 -4.19 4.01 12.33
C VAL A 105 -5.04 4.13 11.09
N ILE A 106 -6.02 5.05 11.09
CA ILE A 106 -6.86 5.34 9.94
C ILE A 106 -6.46 6.71 9.38
N ILE A 107 -6.26 6.77 8.07
CA ILE A 107 -5.84 7.98 7.38
C ILE A 107 -6.82 8.23 6.24
N ALA A 108 -7.61 9.29 6.34
CA ALA A 108 -8.42 9.79 5.24
C ALA A 108 -7.66 10.91 4.52
N GLY A 109 -7.54 10.80 3.19
CA GLY A 109 -6.73 11.73 2.42
C GLY A 109 -7.04 11.75 0.94
N THR A 110 -6.21 12.48 0.19
CA THR A 110 -6.31 12.61 -1.26
C THR A 110 -5.07 11.99 -1.90
N ALA A 111 -5.29 11.05 -2.82
CA ALA A 111 -4.22 10.40 -3.57
C ALA A 111 -3.88 11.19 -4.83
N GLU A 112 -2.60 11.40 -5.09
CA GLU A 112 -2.07 11.95 -6.34
C GLU A 112 -1.02 11.03 -6.94
N LYS A 113 -0.88 11.02 -8.26
CA LYS A 113 0.21 10.30 -8.92
C LYS A 113 1.54 11.00 -8.64
N MET A 114 2.54 10.21 -8.32
CA MET A 114 3.92 10.70 -8.25
C MET A 114 4.48 10.95 -9.65
N SER A 115 5.52 11.75 -9.73
CA SER A 115 6.24 12.00 -10.98
C SER A 115 6.86 10.72 -11.54
N VAL A 116 7.08 10.71 -12.86
CA VAL A 116 7.79 9.61 -13.54
C VAL A 116 9.19 9.43 -12.97
N ALA A 117 9.89 10.53 -12.67
CA ALA A 117 11.24 10.50 -12.11
C ALA A 117 11.29 9.83 -10.73
N GLU A 118 10.37 10.19 -9.82
CA GLU A 118 10.26 9.55 -8.50
C GLU A 118 9.92 8.07 -8.63
N SER A 119 8.98 7.74 -9.52
CA SER A 119 8.58 6.35 -9.77
C SER A 119 9.73 5.52 -10.35
N ALA A 120 10.51 6.08 -11.28
CA ALA A 120 11.67 5.42 -11.88
C ALA A 120 12.78 5.20 -10.86
N SER A 121 13.06 6.19 -10.02
CA SER A 121 14.05 6.08 -8.94
C SER A 121 13.73 4.91 -8.00
N TYR A 122 12.48 4.84 -7.54
CA TYR A 122 12.07 3.71 -6.69
C TYR A 122 12.06 2.38 -7.47
N PHE A 123 11.58 2.36 -8.73
CA PHE A 123 11.52 1.13 -9.54
C PHE A 123 12.90 0.49 -9.68
N ALA A 124 13.95 1.29 -9.88
CA ALA A 124 15.33 0.83 -9.99
C ALA A 124 15.86 0.14 -8.72
N THR A 125 15.34 0.50 -7.54
CA THR A 125 15.75 -0.14 -6.27
C THR A 125 15.05 -1.46 -6.00
N ARG A 126 14.01 -1.81 -6.76
CA ARG A 126 13.26 -3.06 -6.55
C ARG A 126 14.09 -4.28 -6.93
N PRO A 127 13.90 -5.41 -6.24
CA PRO A 127 14.49 -6.68 -6.67
C PRO A 127 14.15 -6.96 -8.14
N ARG A 128 15.13 -7.48 -8.90
CA ARG A 128 14.99 -7.71 -10.35
C ARG A 128 13.74 -8.51 -10.71
N GLU A 129 13.46 -9.58 -9.97
CA GLU A 129 12.27 -10.42 -10.19
C GLU A 129 10.96 -9.60 -10.01
N SER A 130 10.95 -8.64 -9.07
CA SER A 130 9.81 -7.74 -8.87
C SER A 130 9.65 -6.72 -10.00
N GLN A 131 10.76 -6.28 -10.60
CA GLN A 131 10.73 -5.41 -11.79
C GLN A 131 10.16 -6.18 -12.99
N ILE A 132 10.60 -7.43 -13.22
CA ILE A 132 10.10 -8.32 -14.28
C ILE A 132 8.59 -8.59 -14.06
N ALA A 133 8.18 -8.90 -12.83
CA ALA A 133 6.80 -9.16 -12.48
C ALA A 133 5.89 -7.95 -12.78
N ALA A 134 6.39 -6.72 -12.60
CA ALA A 134 5.63 -5.51 -12.95
C ALA A 134 5.31 -5.45 -14.46
N TRP A 135 6.21 -5.88 -15.33
CA TRP A 135 6.00 -5.95 -16.76
C TRP A 135 5.07 -7.10 -17.18
N ALA A 136 5.14 -8.23 -16.50
CA ALA A 136 4.34 -9.41 -16.80
C ALA A 136 2.89 -9.33 -16.29
N SER A 137 2.61 -8.44 -15.32
CA SER A 137 1.31 -8.40 -14.65
C SER A 137 0.35 -7.43 -15.32
N ARG A 138 -0.77 -7.96 -15.84
CA ARG A 138 -1.96 -7.19 -16.20
C ARG A 138 -2.91 -7.10 -15.00
N GLN A 139 -2.50 -6.37 -13.97
CA GLN A 139 -3.20 -6.32 -12.68
C GLN A 139 -4.70 -6.05 -12.81
N SER A 140 -5.51 -6.72 -12.00
CA SER A 140 -6.99 -6.60 -11.93
C SER A 140 -7.74 -7.06 -13.19
N ARG A 141 -7.12 -7.84 -14.06
CA ARG A 141 -7.79 -8.46 -15.22
C ARG A 141 -7.92 -9.96 -15.00
N PRO A 142 -9.03 -10.58 -15.47
CA PRO A 142 -9.18 -12.02 -15.44
C PRO A 142 -8.05 -12.71 -16.21
N VAL A 143 -7.45 -13.73 -15.60
CA VAL A 143 -6.47 -14.59 -16.25
C VAL A 143 -7.07 -15.98 -16.39
N SER A 144 -7.19 -16.46 -17.62
CA SER A 144 -7.85 -17.74 -17.89
C SER A 144 -7.10 -18.95 -17.34
N LYS A 145 -5.77 -18.87 -17.24
CA LYS A 145 -4.91 -19.92 -16.68
C LYS A 145 -3.66 -19.33 -16.02
N ARG A 146 -3.30 -19.87 -14.85
CA ARG A 146 -2.05 -19.50 -14.13
C ARG A 146 -0.80 -19.72 -15.00
N ALA A 147 -0.82 -20.71 -15.90
CA ALA A 147 0.27 -20.99 -16.81
C ALA A 147 0.63 -19.78 -17.69
N LEU A 148 -0.36 -18.98 -18.12
CA LEU A 148 -0.11 -17.79 -18.93
C LEU A 148 0.69 -16.72 -18.18
N LEU A 149 0.44 -16.53 -16.88
CA LEU A 149 1.24 -15.61 -16.06
C LEU A 149 2.70 -16.06 -15.96
N ILE A 150 2.91 -17.36 -15.84
CA ILE A 150 4.26 -17.95 -15.79
C ILE A 150 4.98 -17.78 -17.14
N GLU A 151 4.26 -17.96 -18.25
CA GLU A 151 4.81 -17.76 -19.60
C GLU A 151 5.15 -16.29 -19.86
N GLU A 152 4.24 -15.35 -19.50
CA GLU A 152 4.51 -13.91 -19.62
C GLU A 152 5.71 -13.49 -18.77
N PHE A 153 5.83 -14.00 -17.55
CA PHE A 153 6.98 -13.73 -16.70
C PHE A 153 8.29 -14.25 -17.34
N LYS A 154 8.30 -15.49 -17.86
CA LYS A 154 9.46 -16.08 -18.56
C LYS A 154 9.82 -15.27 -19.81
N ALA A 155 8.83 -14.84 -20.58
CA ALA A 155 9.04 -14.03 -21.76
C ALA A 155 9.68 -12.68 -21.41
N MET A 156 9.19 -12.00 -20.36
CA MET A 156 9.80 -10.75 -19.90
C MET A 156 11.21 -10.98 -19.34
N LYS A 157 11.44 -12.06 -18.62
CA LYS A 157 12.77 -12.44 -18.14
C LYS A 157 13.75 -12.67 -19.30
N ALA A 158 13.32 -13.34 -20.36
CA ALA A 158 14.12 -13.54 -21.56
C ALA A 158 14.37 -12.20 -22.32
N LYS A 159 13.34 -11.36 -22.46
CA LYS A 159 13.42 -10.05 -23.13
C LYS A 159 14.46 -9.14 -22.49
N PHE A 160 14.47 -9.05 -21.16
CA PHE A 160 15.40 -8.16 -20.45
C PHE A 160 16.76 -8.78 -20.17
N GLY A 161 16.88 -10.13 -20.24
CA GLY A 161 18.15 -10.87 -20.04
C GLY A 161 18.86 -10.42 -18.77
N LYS A 162 20.10 -9.94 -18.91
CA LYS A 162 20.91 -9.34 -17.83
C LYS A 162 20.92 -7.79 -17.88
N GLY A 163 20.25 -7.19 -18.88
CA GLY A 163 20.20 -5.74 -19.07
C GLY A 163 19.34 -5.03 -18.02
N GLU A 164 19.34 -3.72 -18.10
CA GLU A 164 18.48 -2.85 -17.28
C GLU A 164 17.00 -3.06 -17.65
N ILE A 165 16.13 -3.01 -16.64
CA ILE A 165 14.69 -3.12 -16.82
C ILE A 165 14.09 -1.73 -16.68
N PRO A 166 13.57 -1.12 -17.77
CA PRO A 166 12.99 0.20 -17.71
C PRO A 166 11.68 0.21 -16.90
N LEU A 167 11.32 1.39 -16.40
CA LEU A 167 10.01 1.60 -15.78
C LEU A 167 8.91 1.39 -16.83
N PRO A 168 7.89 0.53 -16.57
CA PRO A 168 6.70 0.48 -17.43
C PRO A 168 5.90 1.80 -17.32
N ASP A 169 5.34 2.30 -18.42
CA ASP A 169 4.47 3.47 -18.47
C ASP A 169 3.18 3.33 -17.65
N PHE A 170 2.73 2.07 -17.49
CA PHE A 170 1.56 1.69 -16.71
C PHE A 170 1.86 1.38 -15.23
N TRP A 171 3.05 1.73 -14.69
CA TRP A 171 3.42 1.45 -13.31
C TRP A 171 4.02 2.69 -12.65
N GLY A 172 3.68 2.92 -11.39
CA GLY A 172 4.25 4.05 -10.64
C GLY A 172 3.64 4.22 -9.26
N GLY A 173 3.99 5.34 -8.63
CA GLY A 173 3.60 5.68 -7.27
C GLY A 173 2.36 6.55 -7.18
N TYR A 174 1.69 6.39 -6.04
CA TYR A 174 0.73 7.34 -5.51
C TYR A 174 1.25 7.86 -4.17
N ARG A 175 1.01 9.15 -3.93
CA ARG A 175 1.18 9.79 -2.63
C ARG A 175 -0.20 10.17 -2.10
N VAL A 176 -0.51 9.76 -0.88
CA VAL A 176 -1.75 10.11 -0.19
C VAL A 176 -1.46 11.20 0.81
N HIS A 177 -1.96 12.41 0.54
CA HIS A 177 -1.86 13.54 1.46
C HIS A 177 -2.98 13.42 2.51
N PRO A 178 -2.64 13.28 3.82
CA PRO A 178 -3.60 13.11 4.87
C PRO A 178 -4.40 14.40 5.09
N ARG A 179 -5.71 14.27 5.26
CA ARG A 179 -6.63 15.32 5.73
C ARG A 179 -7.07 15.08 7.17
N ARG A 180 -7.13 13.82 7.56
CA ARG A 180 -7.45 13.36 8.92
C ARG A 180 -6.69 12.09 9.21
N MET A 181 -6.14 12.02 10.41
CA MET A 181 -5.53 10.81 10.96
C MET A 181 -6.20 10.47 12.28
N GLU A 182 -6.43 9.19 12.52
CA GLU A 182 -7.04 8.66 13.72
C GLU A 182 -6.13 7.55 14.26
N PHE A 183 -5.77 7.67 15.52
CA PHE A 183 -4.95 6.72 16.26
C PHE A 183 -5.81 6.05 17.32
N TRP A 184 -5.94 4.77 17.22
CA TRP A 184 -6.73 3.97 18.16
C TRP A 184 -5.88 2.85 18.76
#